data_5d263514a89e35f42fafd607cf3cd1d5
#
_entry.id   5d263514a89e35f42fafd607cf3cd1d5
#
_cell.length_a   1.000
_cell.length_b   1.000
_cell.length_c   1.000
_cell.angle_alpha   90.00
_cell.angle_beta   90.00
_cell.angle_gamma   90.00
#
_symmetry.space_group_name_H-M   'P 1'
#
loop_
_entity.id
_entity.type
_entity.pdbx_description
1 polymer ?
#
loop_
_entity_poly.entity_id
_entity_poly.type
_entity_poly.pdbx_seq_one_letter_code
_entity_poly.pdbx_strand_id
1 'polypeptide(L)'
;MINFFAHQIQALELTKNCNRVAYFHDMGLGKTFTGAEKMVRLGAKMNLLICQKSKIQDWAEHFLEHYSTVYVYNLTKKSEMELFFTDRNFSPKVGIINYELAWRRKELLDLHNFTLMLDESSLIQNRKAKQTKFILKLQPSNVILLSGTPTAGKYENLWTQAHLLGWNISERLFQNQYVNYKKMKLFNGQYINVVDKGNPYKNVERLKEKFRKHGAVFLKTEECFDLPEQNFIEIKVSNSKEYRKFMKDSIVQVADCELVGDTNLTKRLYARQLCGIYSKDKLSAFLDLVESTNDRLIVFYNFTEELNKMESVLPLDRPHDIINGRMKTLDAYENHSDAVVFVQYQAGAMGLNLQKANKIVYFSPPERCELWMQSQKRIHRIGQKKPCYYYKLICKNSVEEQIYRALERGVDFTDELFRKGA
;
A
#
# COMPACT_ATOMS: atom_id res chain seq x y z
N MET A 1 19.23 -19.61 13.54
CA MET A 1 18.99 -20.02 12.11
C MET A 1 17.54 -19.69 11.77
N ILE A 2 17.29 -19.03 10.64
CA ILE A 2 15.93 -18.62 10.24
C ILE A 2 15.17 -19.87 9.76
N ASN A 3 13.96 -20.08 10.28
CA ASN A 3 13.06 -21.11 9.75
C ASN A 3 12.16 -20.49 8.68
N PHE A 4 12.48 -20.74 7.41
CA PHE A 4 11.67 -20.29 6.29
C PHE A 4 10.44 -21.18 6.08
N PHE A 5 9.31 -20.57 5.73
CA PHE A 5 8.14 -21.30 5.25
C PHE A 5 8.39 -21.93 3.87
N ALA A 6 7.68 -23.01 3.55
CA ALA A 6 7.83 -23.73 2.29
C ALA A 6 7.73 -22.84 1.04
N HIS A 7 6.78 -21.89 1.01
CA HIS A 7 6.62 -20.95 -0.09
C HIS A 7 7.80 -19.97 -0.25
N GLN A 8 8.46 -19.60 0.86
CA GLN A 8 9.66 -18.74 0.82
C GLN A 8 10.86 -19.51 0.23
N ILE A 9 11.05 -20.77 0.67
CA ILE A 9 12.07 -21.66 0.12
C ILE A 9 11.84 -21.85 -1.38
N GLN A 10 10.62 -22.16 -1.79
CA GLN A 10 10.26 -22.32 -3.19
C GLN A 10 10.55 -21.06 -4.01
N ALA A 11 10.20 -19.87 -3.52
CA ALA A 11 10.45 -18.61 -4.21
C ALA A 11 11.95 -18.33 -4.36
N LEU A 12 12.75 -18.62 -3.34
CA LEU A 12 14.22 -18.51 -3.37
C LEU A 12 14.85 -19.47 -4.37
N GLU A 13 14.38 -20.73 -4.44
CA GLU A 13 14.88 -21.73 -5.39
C GLU A 13 14.51 -21.39 -6.84
N LEU A 14 13.25 -20.97 -7.09
CA LEU A 14 12.82 -20.52 -8.43
C LEU A 14 13.68 -19.37 -8.96
N THR A 15 14.22 -18.56 -8.08
CA THR A 15 14.99 -17.36 -8.45
C THR A 15 16.49 -17.48 -8.15
N LYS A 16 17.01 -18.67 -7.80
CA LYS A 16 18.41 -18.85 -7.36
C LYS A 16 19.44 -18.25 -8.33
N ASN A 17 19.23 -18.45 -9.62
CA ASN A 17 20.15 -18.00 -10.68
C ASN A 17 19.81 -16.61 -11.23
N CYS A 18 18.82 -15.91 -10.66
CA CYS A 18 18.41 -14.58 -11.11
C CYS A 18 19.08 -13.51 -10.26
N ASN A 19 19.75 -12.56 -10.89
CA ASN A 19 20.29 -11.36 -10.23
C ASN A 19 19.29 -10.21 -10.16
N ARG A 20 18.17 -10.31 -10.86
CA ARG A 20 17.04 -9.38 -10.82
C ARG A 20 15.77 -10.15 -10.52
N VAL A 21 15.11 -9.82 -9.40
CA VAL A 21 13.94 -10.57 -8.93
C VAL A 21 12.86 -9.63 -8.39
N ALA A 22 11.62 -10.08 -8.46
CA ALA A 22 10.51 -9.44 -7.76
C ALA A 22 9.74 -10.48 -6.95
N TYR A 23 9.61 -10.25 -5.66
CA TYR A 23 8.74 -11.04 -4.79
C TYR A 23 7.43 -10.27 -4.59
N PHE A 24 6.53 -10.47 -5.53
CA PHE A 24 5.17 -9.96 -5.47
C PHE A 24 4.32 -10.93 -4.64
N HIS A 25 4.65 -10.97 -3.37
CA HIS A 25 3.98 -11.81 -2.40
C HIS A 25 2.95 -10.99 -1.65
N ASP A 26 1.80 -11.57 -1.43
CA ASP A 26 0.73 -10.94 -0.66
C ASP A 26 1.20 -10.55 0.76
N MET A 27 0.45 -9.74 1.44
CA MET A 27 0.81 -9.30 2.80
C MET A 27 0.76 -10.46 3.78
N GLY A 28 1.72 -10.49 4.71
CA GLY A 28 1.85 -11.56 5.69
C GLY A 28 2.69 -12.75 5.23
N LEU A 29 3.07 -12.87 3.96
CA LEU A 29 3.90 -13.96 3.44
C LEU A 29 5.41 -13.82 3.74
N GLY A 30 5.80 -12.89 4.62
CA GLY A 30 7.18 -12.76 5.06
C GLY A 30 8.16 -12.27 3.99
N LYS A 31 7.75 -11.30 3.14
CA LYS A 31 8.61 -10.67 2.11
C LYS A 31 9.94 -10.19 2.65
N THR A 32 9.97 -9.68 3.88
CA THR A 32 11.18 -9.21 4.56
C THR A 32 12.22 -10.32 4.64
N PHE A 33 11.82 -11.50 5.10
CA PHE A 33 12.70 -12.66 5.20
C PHE A 33 13.19 -13.12 3.82
N THR A 34 12.28 -13.24 2.85
CA THR A 34 12.63 -13.68 1.49
C THR A 34 13.58 -12.68 0.82
N GLY A 35 13.32 -11.37 0.97
CA GLY A 35 14.14 -10.31 0.38
C GLY A 35 15.53 -10.22 1.00
N ALA A 36 15.63 -10.25 2.33
CA ALA A 36 16.91 -10.23 3.06
C ALA A 36 17.76 -11.46 2.71
N GLU A 37 17.17 -12.65 2.73
CA GLU A 37 17.86 -13.88 2.36
C GLU A 37 18.35 -13.84 0.90
N LYS A 38 17.52 -13.35 -0.03
CA LYS A 38 17.95 -13.20 -1.43
C LYS A 38 19.10 -12.21 -1.55
N MET A 39 19.07 -11.08 -0.82
CA MET A 39 20.15 -10.09 -0.81
C MET A 39 21.46 -10.73 -0.36
N VAL A 40 21.46 -11.50 0.72
CA VAL A 40 22.64 -12.18 1.25
C VAL A 40 23.16 -13.24 0.25
N ARG A 41 22.26 -14.04 -0.35
CA ARG A 41 22.64 -15.06 -1.36
C ARG A 41 23.24 -14.45 -2.63
N LEU A 42 22.89 -13.22 -2.99
CA LEU A 42 23.50 -12.52 -4.13
C LEU A 42 24.96 -12.08 -3.86
N GLY A 43 25.38 -12.02 -2.61
CA GLY A 43 26.78 -11.88 -2.21
C GLY A 43 27.43 -10.54 -2.55
N ALA A 44 26.66 -9.48 -2.84
CA ALA A 44 27.22 -8.17 -3.09
C ALA A 44 27.78 -7.57 -1.79
N LYS A 45 28.97 -6.94 -1.86
CA LYS A 45 29.56 -6.25 -0.70
C LYS A 45 28.78 -5.00 -0.29
N MET A 46 28.23 -4.29 -1.25
CA MET A 46 27.43 -3.09 -1.05
C MET A 46 25.97 -3.39 -1.38
N ASN A 47 25.07 -3.05 -0.46
CA ASN A 47 23.65 -3.23 -0.65
C ASN A 47 22.91 -1.94 -0.25
N LEU A 48 21.97 -1.49 -1.08
CA LEU A 48 21.14 -0.34 -0.83
C LEU A 48 19.68 -0.80 -0.71
N LEU A 49 19.12 -0.63 0.48
CA LEU A 49 17.71 -0.87 0.75
C LEU A 49 16.97 0.46 0.82
N ILE A 50 15.97 0.64 -0.03
CA ILE A 50 15.07 1.80 -0.01
C ILE A 50 13.69 1.32 0.43
N CYS A 51 13.18 1.91 1.53
CA CYS A 51 11.90 1.53 2.13
C CYS A 51 11.09 2.77 2.56
N GLN A 52 9.94 2.57 3.18
CA GLN A 52 9.22 3.64 3.85
C GLN A 52 9.97 4.10 5.11
N LYS A 53 9.86 5.39 5.46
CA LYS A 53 10.55 5.96 6.65
C LYS A 53 10.25 5.17 7.95
N SER A 54 9.00 4.76 8.13
CA SER A 54 8.57 3.98 9.29
C SER A 54 9.14 2.56 9.36
N LYS A 55 9.76 2.07 8.27
CA LYS A 55 10.32 0.72 8.16
C LYS A 55 11.83 0.63 8.29
N ILE A 56 12.50 1.77 8.39
CA ILE A 56 13.98 1.81 8.49
C ILE A 56 14.45 1.02 9.71
N GLN A 57 13.82 1.26 10.86
CA GLN A 57 14.18 0.59 12.10
C GLN A 57 13.86 -0.91 12.06
N ASP A 58 12.66 -1.28 11.59
CA ASP A 58 12.26 -2.69 11.47
C ASP A 58 13.24 -3.49 10.59
N TRP A 59 13.69 -2.90 9.47
CA TRP A 59 14.70 -3.51 8.60
C TRP A 59 16.08 -3.59 9.24
N ALA A 60 16.49 -2.55 9.96
CA ALA A 60 17.78 -2.57 10.67
C ALA A 60 17.82 -3.68 11.73
N GLU A 61 16.78 -3.76 12.55
CA GLU A 61 16.62 -4.80 13.56
C GLU A 61 16.60 -6.20 12.92
N HIS A 62 15.87 -6.37 11.82
CA HIS A 62 15.81 -7.65 11.10
C HIS A 62 17.20 -8.13 10.64
N PHE A 63 18.04 -7.25 10.08
CA PHE A 63 19.40 -7.62 9.68
C PHE A 63 20.29 -7.90 10.90
N LEU A 64 20.22 -7.09 11.93
CA LEU A 64 21.01 -7.26 13.17
C LEU A 64 20.67 -8.58 13.89
N GLU A 65 19.39 -8.95 13.93
CA GLU A 65 18.94 -10.17 14.60
C GLU A 65 19.28 -11.43 13.82
N HIS A 66 19.16 -11.38 12.50
CA HIS A 66 19.18 -12.61 11.68
C HIS A 66 20.45 -12.79 10.82
N TYR A 67 21.23 -11.72 10.60
CA TYR A 67 22.39 -11.74 9.68
C TYR A 67 23.61 -11.06 10.32
N SER A 68 24.20 -11.68 11.33
CA SER A 68 25.31 -11.13 12.14
C SER A 68 26.56 -10.75 11.35
N THR A 69 26.72 -11.23 10.12
CA THR A 69 27.85 -10.89 9.25
C THR A 69 27.62 -9.65 8.40
N VAL A 70 26.42 -9.05 8.45
CA VAL A 70 26.04 -7.90 7.65
C VAL A 70 26.09 -6.63 8.50
N TYR A 71 26.85 -5.63 8.06
CA TYR A 71 26.89 -4.32 8.74
C TYR A 71 25.74 -3.43 8.23
N VAL A 72 25.02 -2.81 9.14
CA VAL A 72 23.81 -2.01 8.85
C VAL A 72 24.09 -0.54 9.10
N TYR A 73 23.74 0.31 8.11
CA TYR A 73 23.91 1.76 8.16
C TYR A 73 22.58 2.47 7.88
N ASN A 74 22.21 3.39 8.76
CA ASN A 74 21.04 4.24 8.55
C ASN A 74 21.43 5.48 7.74
N LEU A 75 21.28 5.43 6.42
CA LEU A 75 21.70 6.49 5.51
C LEU A 75 20.85 7.78 5.58
N THR A 76 19.89 7.86 6.49
CA THR A 76 19.22 9.13 6.80
C THR A 76 20.15 10.07 7.56
N LYS A 77 21.11 9.53 8.31
CA LYS A 77 22.15 10.27 9.03
C LYS A 77 23.38 10.46 8.16
N LYS A 78 23.93 11.68 8.09
CA LYS A 78 25.10 12.00 7.25
C LYS A 78 26.35 11.22 7.69
N SER A 79 26.60 11.11 8.99
CA SER A 79 27.75 10.38 9.51
C SER A 79 27.74 8.89 9.14
N GLU A 80 26.58 8.25 9.19
CA GLU A 80 26.44 6.84 8.80
C GLU A 80 26.52 6.67 7.26
N MET A 81 26.11 7.68 6.47
CA MET A 81 26.31 7.71 5.03
C MET A 81 27.80 7.75 4.68
N GLU A 82 28.59 8.62 5.36
CA GLU A 82 30.04 8.70 5.15
C GLU A 82 30.71 7.37 5.52
N LEU A 83 30.37 6.79 6.65
CA LEU A 83 30.88 5.48 7.08
C LEU A 83 30.51 4.37 6.07
N PHE A 84 29.30 4.37 5.54
CA PHE A 84 28.87 3.38 4.54
C PHE A 84 29.80 3.34 3.31
N PHE A 85 30.28 4.51 2.86
CA PHE A 85 31.21 4.61 1.72
C PHE A 85 32.67 4.38 2.11
N THR A 86 33.09 4.83 3.28
CA THR A 86 34.52 4.85 3.68
C THR A 86 34.96 3.61 4.45
N ASP A 87 34.04 2.90 5.11
CA ASP A 87 34.37 1.70 5.84
C ASP A 87 34.96 0.63 4.88
N ARG A 88 36.17 0.19 5.18
CA ARG A 88 36.93 -0.79 4.40
C ARG A 88 36.72 -2.24 4.86
N ASN A 89 35.76 -2.47 5.71
CA ASN A 89 35.47 -3.82 6.19
C ASN A 89 35.08 -4.74 5.02
N PHE A 90 35.59 -5.97 5.03
CA PHE A 90 35.34 -6.93 3.95
C PHE A 90 33.92 -7.55 4.00
N SER A 91 33.24 -7.42 5.11
CA SER A 91 31.88 -7.94 5.29
C SER A 91 30.84 -7.18 4.47
N PRO A 92 29.75 -7.83 4.07
CA PRO A 92 28.67 -7.17 3.37
C PRO A 92 28.05 -6.03 4.20
N LYS A 93 27.70 -4.94 3.55
CA LYS A 93 27.08 -3.76 4.15
C LYS A 93 25.68 -3.53 3.56
N VAL A 94 24.74 -3.11 4.40
CA VAL A 94 23.40 -2.68 3.97
C VAL A 94 23.18 -1.24 4.42
N GLY A 95 23.04 -0.35 3.46
CA GLY A 95 22.60 1.02 3.70
C GLY A 95 21.10 1.13 3.54
N ILE A 96 20.40 1.59 4.58
CA ILE A 96 18.93 1.71 4.61
C ILE A 96 18.53 3.18 4.55
N ILE A 97 17.62 3.53 3.63
CA ILE A 97 17.14 4.91 3.46
C ILE A 97 15.68 4.92 3.01
N ASN A 98 14.97 6.02 3.29
CA ASN A 98 13.61 6.18 2.80
C ASN A 98 13.54 6.84 1.41
N TYR A 99 12.46 6.55 0.68
CA TYR A 99 12.23 7.03 -0.69
C TYR A 99 12.33 8.55 -0.83
N GLU A 100 11.79 9.32 0.16
CA GLU A 100 11.75 10.78 0.12
C GLU A 100 13.12 11.43 0.30
N LEU A 101 14.06 10.73 0.93
CA LEU A 101 15.41 11.22 1.17
C LEU A 101 16.41 10.68 0.16
N ALA A 102 16.24 9.45 -0.35
CA ALA A 102 17.17 8.80 -1.25
C ALA A 102 17.56 9.68 -2.45
N TRP A 103 16.59 10.31 -3.11
CA TRP A 103 16.86 11.16 -4.27
C TRP A 103 17.60 12.48 -3.95
N ARG A 104 17.70 12.85 -2.69
CA ARG A 104 18.46 14.02 -2.19
C ARG A 104 19.91 13.66 -1.87
N ARG A 105 20.23 12.37 -1.80
CA ARG A 105 21.55 11.81 -1.53
C ARG A 105 22.21 11.44 -2.86
N LYS A 106 22.84 12.43 -3.52
CA LYS A 106 23.43 12.23 -4.85
C LYS A 106 24.58 11.24 -4.83
N GLU A 107 25.26 11.13 -3.70
CA GLU A 107 26.36 10.20 -3.43
C GLU A 107 25.98 8.74 -3.72
N LEU A 108 24.69 8.40 -3.61
CA LEU A 108 24.18 7.06 -3.93
C LEU A 108 24.28 6.72 -5.43
N LEU A 109 24.45 7.72 -6.31
CA LEU A 109 24.70 7.48 -7.75
C LEU A 109 26.10 6.95 -8.02
N ASP A 110 27.03 7.12 -7.07
CA ASP A 110 28.42 6.64 -7.17
C ASP A 110 28.56 5.18 -6.73
N LEU A 111 27.46 4.52 -6.36
CA LEU A 111 27.47 3.10 -6.03
C LEU A 111 27.65 2.26 -7.28
N HIS A 112 28.61 1.32 -7.20
CA HIS A 112 28.90 0.35 -8.25
C HIS A 112 28.88 -1.08 -7.70
N ASN A 113 28.53 -2.04 -8.54
CA ASN A 113 28.51 -3.47 -8.18
C ASN A 113 27.71 -3.77 -6.90
N PHE A 114 26.55 -3.17 -6.76
CA PHE A 114 25.72 -3.26 -5.57
C PHE A 114 24.38 -3.94 -5.85
N THR A 115 23.73 -4.40 -4.77
CA THR A 115 22.33 -4.85 -4.80
C THR A 115 21.41 -3.72 -4.41
N LEU A 116 20.43 -3.42 -5.25
CA LEU A 116 19.31 -2.53 -4.91
C LEU A 116 18.12 -3.37 -4.45
N MET A 117 17.62 -3.13 -3.26
CA MET A 117 16.36 -3.67 -2.78
C MET A 117 15.34 -2.55 -2.54
N LEU A 118 14.14 -2.70 -3.10
CA LEU A 118 13.03 -1.77 -2.91
C LEU A 118 11.92 -2.47 -2.13
N ASP A 119 11.70 -2.04 -0.89
CA ASP A 119 10.54 -2.45 -0.11
C ASP A 119 9.34 -1.56 -0.47
N GLU A 120 8.18 -2.16 -0.72
CA GLU A 120 7.01 -1.53 -1.34
C GLU A 120 7.36 -0.87 -2.68
N SER A 121 7.87 -1.67 -3.63
CA SER A 121 8.25 -1.20 -4.98
C SER A 121 7.10 -0.56 -5.77
N SER A 122 5.86 -0.71 -5.34
CA SER A 122 4.71 0.05 -5.83
C SER A 122 4.87 1.58 -5.68
N LEU A 123 5.74 2.06 -4.78
CA LEU A 123 6.00 3.48 -4.58
C LEU A 123 6.75 4.17 -5.74
N ILE A 124 7.34 3.40 -6.67
CA ILE A 124 8.01 3.94 -7.86
C ILE A 124 7.14 3.92 -9.13
N GLN A 125 5.83 3.79 -9.01
CA GLN A 125 4.92 3.71 -10.15
C GLN A 125 4.88 5.00 -10.98
N ASN A 126 4.97 6.16 -10.33
CA ASN A 126 4.96 7.44 -11.02
C ASN A 126 6.35 7.80 -11.56
N ARG A 127 6.57 7.53 -12.85
CA ARG A 127 7.82 7.87 -13.55
C ARG A 127 8.22 9.35 -13.45
N LYS A 128 7.26 10.27 -13.33
CA LYS A 128 7.53 11.71 -13.23
C LYS A 128 8.01 12.13 -11.85
N ALA A 129 7.78 11.32 -10.82
CA ALA A 129 8.22 11.61 -9.46
C ALA A 129 9.75 11.66 -9.35
N LYS A 130 10.27 12.58 -8.52
CA LYS A 130 11.72 12.78 -8.33
C LYS A 130 12.40 11.50 -7.82
N GLN A 131 11.78 10.80 -6.87
CA GLN A 131 12.27 9.53 -6.34
C GLN A 131 12.38 8.44 -7.40
N THR A 132 11.37 8.30 -8.26
CA THR A 132 11.39 7.29 -9.33
C THR A 132 12.47 7.60 -10.36
N LYS A 133 12.57 8.86 -10.80
CA LYS A 133 13.63 9.31 -11.72
C LYS A 133 15.03 9.06 -11.16
N PHE A 134 15.21 9.23 -9.86
CA PHE A 134 16.48 8.97 -9.20
C PHE A 134 16.79 7.47 -9.19
N ILE A 135 15.84 6.62 -8.76
CA ILE A 135 16.02 5.17 -8.71
C ILE A 135 16.33 4.59 -10.09
N LEU A 136 15.69 5.08 -11.14
CA LEU A 136 15.97 4.67 -12.52
C LEU A 136 17.35 5.11 -13.06
N LYS A 137 18.04 6.04 -12.37
CA LYS A 137 19.43 6.42 -12.70
C LYS A 137 20.46 5.55 -11.99
N LEU A 138 20.09 4.88 -10.92
CA LEU A 138 20.97 3.93 -10.24
C LEU A 138 21.29 2.77 -11.19
N GLN A 139 22.52 2.27 -11.11
CA GLN A 139 23.02 1.18 -11.95
C GLN A 139 23.38 -0.05 -11.10
N PRO A 140 22.39 -0.69 -10.45
CA PRO A 140 22.65 -1.86 -9.63
C PRO A 140 22.97 -3.09 -10.49
N SER A 141 23.92 -3.91 -10.01
CA SER A 141 24.19 -5.24 -10.59
C SER A 141 23.04 -6.20 -10.30
N ASN A 142 22.47 -6.11 -9.10
CA ASN A 142 21.37 -6.94 -8.66
C ASN A 142 20.16 -6.08 -8.23
N VAL A 143 18.95 -6.58 -8.45
CA VAL A 143 17.72 -5.89 -8.07
C VAL A 143 16.77 -6.85 -7.36
N ILE A 144 16.21 -6.41 -6.24
CA ILE A 144 15.16 -7.10 -5.49
C ILE A 144 13.99 -6.14 -5.32
N LEU A 145 12.83 -6.49 -5.84
CA LEU A 145 11.60 -5.72 -5.68
C LEU A 145 10.64 -6.48 -4.76
N LEU A 146 10.16 -5.81 -3.72
CA LEU A 146 9.19 -6.38 -2.78
C LEU A 146 7.90 -5.57 -2.87
N SER A 147 6.75 -6.21 -3.06
CA SER A 147 5.44 -5.57 -2.96
C SER A 147 4.32 -6.60 -2.85
N GLY A 148 3.29 -6.29 -2.06
CA GLY A 148 2.03 -7.05 -2.05
C GLY A 148 1.03 -6.53 -3.09
N THR A 149 1.24 -5.32 -3.60
CA THR A 149 0.32 -4.64 -4.51
C THR A 149 1.08 -3.97 -5.67
N PRO A 150 1.79 -4.75 -6.52
CA PRO A 150 2.72 -4.19 -7.51
C PRO A 150 2.06 -3.25 -8.52
N THR A 151 0.77 -3.43 -8.81
CA THR A 151 0.00 -2.61 -9.74
C THR A 151 -0.62 -1.39 -9.10
N ALA A 152 -0.88 -1.41 -7.79
CA ALA A 152 -1.83 -0.51 -7.12
C ALA A 152 -3.14 -0.35 -7.91
N GLY A 153 -3.62 -1.45 -8.51
CA GLY A 153 -4.83 -1.50 -9.31
C GLY A 153 -4.72 -0.99 -10.75
N LYS A 154 -3.48 -0.77 -11.26
CA LYS A 154 -3.28 -0.25 -12.63
C LYS A 154 -2.05 -0.85 -13.29
N TYR A 155 -2.23 -1.55 -14.42
CA TYR A 155 -1.11 -2.20 -15.12
C TYR A 155 -0.13 -1.22 -15.76
N GLU A 156 -0.58 -0.03 -16.15
CA GLU A 156 0.29 1.02 -16.66
C GLU A 156 1.39 1.42 -15.67
N ASN A 157 1.19 1.16 -14.39
CA ASN A 157 2.15 1.44 -13.31
C ASN A 157 3.31 0.43 -13.24
N LEU A 158 3.23 -0.69 -13.93
CA LEU A 158 4.22 -1.77 -13.85
C LEU A 158 5.50 -1.51 -14.65
N TRP A 159 5.49 -0.53 -15.57
CA TRP A 159 6.64 -0.30 -16.46
C TRP A 159 7.95 -0.05 -15.71
N THR A 160 7.95 0.75 -14.65
CA THR A 160 9.17 1.06 -13.88
C THR A 160 9.76 -0.19 -13.22
N GLN A 161 8.90 -1.07 -12.69
CA GLN A 161 9.31 -2.33 -12.10
C GLN A 161 9.83 -3.30 -13.18
N ALA A 162 9.15 -3.39 -14.33
CA ALA A 162 9.60 -4.18 -15.47
C ALA A 162 11.00 -3.73 -15.95
N HIS A 163 11.22 -2.42 -16.04
CA HIS A 163 12.52 -1.84 -16.42
C HIS A 163 13.63 -2.22 -15.44
N LEU A 164 13.39 -2.11 -14.14
CA LEU A 164 14.36 -2.51 -13.11
C LEU A 164 14.65 -4.01 -13.11
N LEU A 165 13.68 -4.84 -13.49
CA LEU A 165 13.88 -6.28 -13.67
C LEU A 165 14.67 -6.63 -14.96
N GLY A 166 15.12 -5.63 -15.71
CA GLY A 166 15.89 -5.84 -16.93
C GLY A 166 15.05 -6.13 -18.17
N TRP A 167 13.74 -5.93 -18.11
CA TRP A 167 12.90 -6.01 -19.31
C TRP A 167 13.08 -4.74 -20.14
N ASN A 168 13.92 -4.85 -21.16
CA ASN A 168 14.26 -3.73 -22.06
C ASN A 168 13.09 -3.41 -23.01
N ILE A 169 12.08 -2.73 -22.48
CA ILE A 169 10.91 -2.24 -23.22
C ILE A 169 10.73 -0.74 -22.97
N SER A 170 10.55 0.05 -24.02
CA SER A 170 10.21 1.46 -23.82
C SER A 170 8.82 1.61 -23.20
N GLU A 171 8.62 2.68 -22.41
CA GLU A 171 7.32 2.94 -21.78
C GLU A 171 6.19 3.01 -22.81
N ARG A 172 6.42 3.71 -23.94
CA ARG A 172 5.44 3.85 -25.01
C ARG A 172 5.05 2.48 -25.58
N LEU A 173 6.01 1.60 -25.80
CA LEU A 173 5.73 0.24 -26.30
C LEU A 173 5.00 -0.60 -25.27
N PHE A 174 5.40 -0.52 -23.99
CA PHE A 174 4.71 -1.18 -22.88
C PHE A 174 3.24 -0.74 -22.81
N GLN A 175 2.99 0.56 -22.81
CA GLN A 175 1.64 1.13 -22.78
C GLN A 175 0.83 0.64 -24.00
N ASN A 176 1.39 0.70 -25.20
CA ASN A 176 0.69 0.27 -26.43
C ASN A 176 0.38 -1.23 -26.45
N GLN A 177 1.21 -2.06 -25.81
CA GLN A 177 1.01 -3.52 -25.77
C GLN A 177 -0.01 -3.96 -24.73
N TYR A 178 -0.14 -3.24 -23.62
CA TYR A 178 -0.88 -3.73 -22.44
C TYR A 178 -2.05 -2.84 -22.02
N VAL A 179 -2.14 -1.60 -22.52
CA VAL A 179 -3.17 -0.65 -22.12
C VAL A 179 -4.04 -0.28 -23.32
N ASN A 180 -5.35 -0.26 -23.15
CA ASN A 180 -6.29 0.22 -24.14
C ASN A 180 -6.60 1.69 -23.89
N TYR A 181 -6.49 2.51 -24.94
CA TYR A 181 -6.78 3.92 -24.90
C TYR A 181 -7.96 4.27 -25.80
N LYS A 182 -8.77 5.23 -25.36
CA LYS A 182 -9.77 5.89 -26.19
C LYS A 182 -9.51 7.39 -26.27
N LYS A 183 -9.87 8.00 -27.39
CA LYS A 183 -9.81 9.45 -27.56
C LYS A 183 -10.94 10.11 -26.79
N MET A 184 -10.62 11.10 -25.99
CA MET A 184 -11.58 11.96 -25.29
C MET A 184 -11.35 13.40 -25.74
N LYS A 185 -12.44 14.07 -26.16
CA LYS A 185 -12.42 15.48 -26.55
C LYS A 185 -12.48 16.35 -25.31
N LEU A 186 -11.56 17.27 -25.17
CA LEU A 186 -11.56 18.30 -24.11
C LEU A 186 -12.45 19.49 -24.51
N PHE A 187 -12.80 20.34 -23.53
CA PHE A 187 -13.60 21.56 -23.77
C PHE A 187 -12.97 22.53 -24.77
N ASN A 188 -11.62 22.56 -24.87
CA ASN A 188 -10.88 23.37 -25.83
C ASN A 188 -10.81 22.75 -27.24
N GLY A 189 -11.55 21.66 -27.50
CA GLY A 189 -11.57 20.95 -28.78
C GLY A 189 -10.42 19.97 -29.02
N GLN A 190 -9.40 19.93 -28.18
CA GLN A 190 -8.28 19.00 -28.29
C GLN A 190 -8.68 17.58 -27.90
N TYR A 191 -8.03 16.59 -28.51
CA TYR A 191 -8.20 15.17 -28.15
C TYR A 191 -7.03 14.70 -27.31
N ILE A 192 -7.35 14.02 -26.22
CA ILE A 192 -6.38 13.31 -25.39
C ILE A 192 -6.68 11.81 -25.38
N ASN A 193 -5.65 10.99 -25.24
CA ASN A 193 -5.81 9.56 -24.99
C ASN A 193 -6.02 9.32 -23.50
N VAL A 194 -7.13 8.69 -23.16
CA VAL A 194 -7.43 8.25 -21.80
C VAL A 194 -7.59 6.73 -21.78
N VAL A 195 -7.22 6.08 -20.68
CA VAL A 195 -7.41 4.64 -20.51
C VAL A 195 -8.89 4.30 -20.65
N ASP A 196 -9.21 3.31 -21.47
CA ASP A 196 -10.60 2.87 -21.64
C ASP A 196 -11.11 2.18 -20.36
N LYS A 197 -12.00 2.84 -19.65
CA LYS A 197 -12.54 2.33 -18.39
C LYS A 197 -13.40 1.05 -18.57
N GLY A 198 -13.92 0.79 -19.76
CA GLY A 198 -14.73 -0.40 -20.04
C GLY A 198 -13.87 -1.64 -20.31
N ASN A 199 -12.73 -1.45 -20.98
CA ASN A 199 -11.77 -2.52 -21.28
C ASN A 199 -10.35 -1.93 -21.21
N PRO A 200 -9.80 -1.73 -20.00
CA PRO A 200 -8.55 -0.97 -19.81
C PRO A 200 -7.30 -1.71 -20.28
N TYR A 201 -7.29 -3.04 -20.27
CA TYR A 201 -6.07 -3.82 -20.47
C TYR A 201 -6.23 -4.91 -21.52
N LYS A 202 -5.11 -5.29 -22.13
CA LYS A 202 -5.00 -6.34 -23.15
C LYS A 202 -3.70 -7.12 -22.96
N ASN A 203 -3.62 -8.31 -23.55
CA ASN A 203 -2.45 -9.19 -23.51
C ASN A 203 -1.96 -9.50 -22.09
N VAL A 204 -2.87 -9.62 -21.14
CA VAL A 204 -2.56 -9.76 -19.69
C VAL A 204 -1.74 -11.02 -19.43
N GLU A 205 -2.07 -12.16 -20.04
CA GLU A 205 -1.31 -13.41 -19.87
C GLU A 205 0.14 -13.26 -20.33
N ARG A 206 0.34 -12.61 -21.49
CA ARG A 206 1.70 -12.30 -21.97
C ARG A 206 2.44 -11.36 -21.01
N LEU A 207 1.75 -10.41 -20.37
CA LEU A 207 2.33 -9.54 -19.35
C LEU A 207 2.84 -10.35 -18.17
N LYS A 208 2.00 -11.25 -17.64
CA LYS A 208 2.34 -12.16 -16.53
C LYS A 208 3.55 -13.04 -16.85
N GLU A 209 3.54 -13.68 -18.02
CA GLU A 209 4.65 -14.51 -18.48
C GLU A 209 5.97 -13.73 -18.59
N LYS A 210 5.90 -12.51 -19.13
CA LYS A 210 7.07 -11.64 -19.25
C LYS A 210 7.64 -11.27 -17.89
N PHE A 211 6.80 -10.92 -16.91
CA PHE A 211 7.27 -10.67 -15.54
C PHE A 211 7.92 -11.92 -14.93
N ARG A 212 7.29 -13.10 -15.05
CA ARG A 212 7.87 -14.36 -14.57
C ARG A 212 9.24 -14.66 -15.22
N LYS A 213 9.35 -14.48 -16.54
CA LYS A 213 10.62 -14.64 -17.28
C LYS A 213 11.72 -13.67 -16.80
N HIS A 214 11.34 -12.53 -16.23
CA HIS A 214 12.28 -11.55 -15.66
C HIS A 214 12.39 -11.67 -14.13
N GLY A 215 12.13 -12.84 -13.57
CA GLY A 215 12.38 -13.15 -12.17
C GLY A 215 11.27 -12.72 -11.19
N ALA A 216 10.07 -12.41 -11.65
CA ALA A 216 8.95 -12.12 -10.76
C ALA A 216 8.27 -13.42 -10.28
N VAL A 217 8.07 -13.52 -8.96
CA VAL A 217 7.30 -14.57 -8.29
C VAL A 217 6.06 -13.95 -7.68
N PHE A 218 4.90 -14.44 -8.09
CA PHE A 218 3.60 -13.99 -7.59
C PHE A 218 3.05 -15.05 -6.64
N LEU A 219 2.70 -14.66 -5.41
CA LEU A 219 2.11 -15.57 -4.41
C LEU A 219 0.99 -14.86 -3.67
N LYS A 220 -0.17 -15.50 -3.58
CA LYS A 220 -1.27 -15.09 -2.72
C LYS A 220 -1.23 -15.82 -1.39
N THR A 221 -1.80 -15.21 -0.36
CA THR A 221 -1.84 -15.81 0.98
C THR A 221 -2.67 -17.11 0.97
N GLU A 222 -3.75 -17.12 0.19
CA GLU A 222 -4.66 -18.27 0.04
C GLU A 222 -4.01 -19.48 -0.67
N GLU A 223 -2.91 -19.26 -1.41
CA GLU A 223 -2.12 -20.34 -2.02
C GLU A 223 -1.16 -21.00 -1.02
N CYS A 224 -0.90 -20.36 0.11
CA CYS A 224 0.12 -20.76 1.08
C CYS A 224 -0.46 -21.18 2.41
N PHE A 225 -1.63 -20.65 2.78
CA PHE A 225 -2.26 -20.85 4.09
C PHE A 225 -3.78 -20.87 3.98
N ASP A 226 -4.41 -21.72 4.76
CA ASP A 226 -5.85 -21.68 4.96
C ASP A 226 -6.19 -20.51 5.88
N LEU A 227 -6.91 -19.53 5.34
CA LEU A 227 -7.41 -18.39 6.08
C LEU A 227 -8.92 -18.44 6.20
N PRO A 228 -9.50 -17.86 7.27
CA PRO A 228 -10.93 -17.82 7.45
C PRO A 228 -11.61 -16.95 6.38
N GLU A 229 -12.90 -17.15 6.21
CA GLU A 229 -13.74 -16.43 5.25
C GLU A 229 -13.74 -14.93 5.48
N GLN A 230 -13.85 -14.18 4.38
CA GLN A 230 -13.98 -12.72 4.36
C GLN A 230 -15.40 -12.32 3.95
N ASN A 231 -16.09 -11.56 4.82
CA ASN A 231 -17.46 -11.11 4.63
C ASN A 231 -17.51 -9.60 4.50
N PHE A 232 -17.91 -9.10 3.33
CA PHE A 232 -18.06 -7.66 3.06
C PHE A 232 -19.51 -7.24 3.17
N ILE A 233 -19.78 -6.27 4.04
CA ILE A 233 -21.14 -5.81 4.39
C ILE A 233 -21.24 -4.31 4.08
N GLU A 234 -22.19 -3.94 3.22
CA GLU A 234 -22.46 -2.54 2.91
C GLU A 234 -23.63 -2.02 3.78
N ILE A 235 -23.34 -0.98 4.55
CA ILE A 235 -24.35 -0.23 5.32
C ILE A 235 -24.55 1.10 4.62
N LYS A 236 -25.67 1.21 3.89
CA LYS A 236 -26.00 2.39 3.10
C LYS A 236 -26.88 3.35 3.91
N VAL A 237 -26.35 4.55 4.14
CA VAL A 237 -27.02 5.63 4.88
C VAL A 237 -27.44 6.78 3.97
N SER A 238 -28.32 7.66 4.45
CA SER A 238 -28.76 8.83 3.67
C SER A 238 -27.67 9.90 3.59
N ASN A 239 -27.66 10.65 2.48
CA ASN A 239 -26.81 11.82 2.34
C ASN A 239 -27.35 13.01 3.13
N SER A 240 -26.44 13.84 3.63
CA SER A 240 -26.79 15.12 4.24
C SER A 240 -27.42 16.11 3.25
N LYS A 241 -28.14 17.10 3.75
CA LYS A 241 -28.69 18.19 2.91
C LYS A 241 -27.56 19.03 2.32
N GLU A 242 -26.49 19.22 3.07
CA GLU A 242 -25.29 19.96 2.72
C GLU A 242 -24.57 19.30 1.54
N TYR A 243 -24.43 17.97 1.56
CA TYR A 243 -23.86 17.21 0.44
C TYR A 243 -24.67 17.44 -0.85
N ARG A 244 -25.98 17.29 -0.80
CA ARG A 244 -26.85 17.48 -1.97
C ARG A 244 -26.76 18.88 -2.54
N LYS A 245 -26.78 19.91 -1.66
CA LYS A 245 -26.60 21.31 -2.05
C LYS A 245 -25.26 21.53 -2.71
N PHE A 246 -24.17 21.05 -2.10
CA PHE A 246 -22.82 21.19 -2.64
C PHE A 246 -22.65 20.52 -4.01
N MET A 247 -23.21 19.34 -4.21
CA MET A 247 -23.12 18.65 -5.49
C MET A 247 -23.85 19.41 -6.60
N LYS A 248 -24.95 20.12 -6.30
CA LYS A 248 -25.71 20.95 -7.21
C LYS A 248 -25.02 22.28 -7.51
N ASP A 249 -24.68 23.01 -6.46
CA ASP A 249 -24.29 24.42 -6.55
C ASP A 249 -22.75 24.62 -6.53
N SER A 250 -21.99 23.58 -6.21
CA SER A 250 -20.53 23.60 -5.98
C SER A 250 -20.10 24.52 -4.83
N ILE A 251 -21.03 24.98 -4.01
CA ILE A 251 -20.82 25.82 -2.84
C ILE A 251 -21.81 25.46 -1.74
N VAL A 252 -21.33 25.42 -0.49
CA VAL A 252 -22.18 25.20 0.68
C VAL A 252 -21.56 25.80 1.93
N GLN A 253 -22.40 26.44 2.77
CA GLN A 253 -22.01 26.84 4.12
C GLN A 253 -22.22 25.65 5.07
N VAL A 254 -21.18 25.30 5.83
CA VAL A 254 -21.24 24.23 6.84
C VAL A 254 -20.57 24.71 8.12
N ALA A 255 -21.32 24.81 9.17
CA ALA A 255 -20.92 25.52 10.39
C ALA A 255 -20.37 26.93 10.04
N ASP A 256 -19.17 27.26 10.51
CA ASP A 256 -18.52 28.54 10.25
C ASP A 256 -17.67 28.58 8.99
N CYS A 257 -17.70 27.49 8.18
CA CYS A 257 -16.89 27.36 6.97
C CYS A 257 -17.73 27.34 5.70
N GLU A 258 -17.27 28.09 4.68
CA GLU A 258 -17.79 28.00 3.33
C GLU A 258 -16.91 27.06 2.49
N LEU A 259 -17.52 26.01 1.92
CA LEU A 259 -16.85 25.06 1.04
C LEU A 259 -17.14 25.40 -0.41
N VAL A 260 -16.11 25.76 -1.18
CA VAL A 260 -16.20 26.12 -2.60
C VAL A 260 -15.45 25.10 -3.45
N GLY A 261 -16.19 24.37 -4.27
CA GLY A 261 -15.65 23.37 -5.20
C GLY A 261 -15.31 23.97 -6.56
N ASP A 262 -14.34 24.88 -6.61
CA ASP A 262 -13.91 25.62 -7.81
C ASP A 262 -13.16 24.75 -8.82
N THR A 263 -12.54 23.66 -8.37
CA THR A 263 -11.88 22.68 -9.21
C THR A 263 -12.45 21.27 -9.00
N ASN A 264 -12.22 20.37 -9.94
CA ASN A 264 -12.60 18.96 -9.75
C ASN A 264 -11.93 18.33 -8.53
N LEU A 265 -10.73 18.79 -8.15
CA LEU A 265 -9.99 18.29 -7.01
C LEU A 265 -10.64 18.75 -5.70
N THR A 266 -10.90 20.04 -5.55
CA THR A 266 -11.55 20.62 -4.38
C THR A 266 -12.98 20.11 -4.24
N LYS A 267 -13.74 20.01 -5.34
CA LYS A 267 -15.09 19.44 -5.35
C LYS A 267 -15.10 18.00 -4.83
N ARG A 268 -14.16 17.18 -5.27
CA ARG A 268 -14.04 15.79 -4.80
C ARG A 268 -13.63 15.71 -3.33
N LEU A 269 -12.68 16.55 -2.89
CA LEU A 269 -12.23 16.60 -1.50
C LEU A 269 -13.39 16.95 -0.56
N TYR A 270 -14.10 18.06 -0.85
CA TYR A 270 -15.21 18.50 -0.01
C TYR A 270 -16.42 17.57 -0.06
N ALA A 271 -16.71 16.96 -1.21
CA ALA A 271 -17.74 15.93 -1.29
C ALA A 271 -17.46 14.75 -0.35
N ARG A 272 -16.20 14.31 -0.23
CA ARG A 272 -15.78 13.25 0.70
C ARG A 272 -15.92 13.72 2.17
N GLN A 273 -15.47 14.93 2.48
CA GLN A 273 -15.61 15.50 3.83
C GLN A 273 -17.09 15.63 4.22
N LEU A 274 -17.95 16.04 3.31
CA LEU A 274 -19.40 16.14 3.56
C LEU A 274 -20.04 14.77 3.85
N CYS A 275 -19.58 13.71 3.19
CA CYS A 275 -20.03 12.35 3.50
C CYS A 275 -19.54 11.86 4.87
N GLY A 276 -18.27 12.11 5.21
CA GLY A 276 -17.65 11.60 6.43
C GLY A 276 -17.98 12.45 7.67
N ILE A 277 -17.83 13.78 7.57
CA ILE A 277 -17.85 14.67 8.74
C ILE A 277 -19.28 15.13 9.09
N TYR A 278 -20.14 15.35 8.09
CA TYR A 278 -21.43 16.00 8.26
C TYR A 278 -22.65 15.07 8.08
N SER A 279 -22.44 13.78 7.84
CA SER A 279 -23.52 12.80 7.78
C SER A 279 -23.85 12.28 9.17
N LYS A 280 -24.97 12.75 9.74
CA LYS A 280 -25.48 12.27 11.03
C LYS A 280 -25.87 10.79 10.97
N ASP A 281 -26.50 10.36 9.87
CA ASP A 281 -26.92 8.96 9.69
C ASP A 281 -25.72 8.01 9.65
N LYS A 282 -24.58 8.47 9.10
CA LYS A 282 -23.35 7.68 9.08
C LYS A 282 -22.74 7.53 10.48
N LEU A 283 -22.77 8.61 11.25
CA LEU A 283 -22.28 8.60 12.63
C LEU A 283 -23.17 7.71 13.52
N SER A 284 -24.51 7.76 13.34
CA SER A 284 -25.43 6.85 14.01
C SER A 284 -25.14 5.39 13.65
N ALA A 285 -25.00 5.07 12.35
CA ALA A 285 -24.69 3.71 11.92
C ALA A 285 -23.33 3.21 12.44
N PHE A 286 -22.37 4.10 12.65
CA PHE A 286 -21.10 3.76 13.31
C PHE A 286 -21.36 3.40 14.78
N LEU A 287 -22.11 4.20 15.52
CA LEU A 287 -22.44 3.95 16.91
C LEU A 287 -23.20 2.64 17.08
N ASP A 288 -24.21 2.38 16.24
CA ASP A 288 -24.95 1.12 16.21
C ASP A 288 -24.03 -0.10 16.04
N LEU A 289 -23.00 0.00 15.20
CA LEU A 289 -22.00 -1.06 15.05
C LEU A 289 -21.15 -1.25 16.30
N VAL A 290 -20.71 -0.16 16.94
CA VAL A 290 -19.94 -0.22 18.18
C VAL A 290 -20.74 -0.88 19.30
N GLU A 291 -22.02 -0.51 19.46
CA GLU A 291 -22.91 -1.05 20.49
C GLU A 291 -23.34 -2.50 20.21
N SER A 292 -23.37 -2.91 18.94
CA SER A 292 -23.79 -4.26 18.53
C SER A 292 -22.80 -5.36 18.89
N THR A 293 -21.59 -5.04 19.37
CA THR A 293 -20.55 -6.04 19.60
C THR A 293 -19.59 -5.70 20.73
N ASN A 294 -19.18 -6.72 21.47
CA ASN A 294 -18.10 -6.67 22.45
C ASN A 294 -16.76 -7.20 21.89
N ASP A 295 -16.67 -7.37 20.58
CA ASP A 295 -15.40 -7.73 19.94
C ASP A 295 -14.57 -6.47 19.62
N ARG A 296 -13.27 -6.65 19.42
CA ARG A 296 -12.38 -5.61 18.92
C ARG A 296 -12.83 -5.11 17.55
N LEU A 297 -12.90 -3.80 17.39
CA LEU A 297 -13.20 -3.13 16.12
C LEU A 297 -12.00 -2.32 15.63
N ILE A 298 -11.66 -2.47 14.37
CA ILE A 298 -10.68 -1.59 13.71
C ILE A 298 -11.45 -0.63 12.81
N VAL A 299 -11.30 0.66 13.02
CA VAL A 299 -12.05 1.70 12.29
C VAL A 299 -11.11 2.51 11.41
N PHE A 300 -11.25 2.37 10.10
CA PHE A 300 -10.44 3.13 9.14
C PHE A 300 -11.13 4.44 8.74
N TYR A 301 -10.34 5.53 8.75
CA TYR A 301 -10.80 6.87 8.43
C TYR A 301 -9.76 7.68 7.63
N ASN A 302 -10.18 8.78 7.01
CA ASN A 302 -9.30 9.68 6.23
C ASN A 302 -9.00 11.00 6.94
N PHE A 303 -10.00 11.68 7.49
CA PHE A 303 -9.88 13.05 7.98
C PHE A 303 -9.88 13.11 9.51
N THR A 304 -9.06 13.99 10.09
CA THR A 304 -9.01 14.17 11.54
C THR A 304 -10.37 14.52 12.12
N GLU A 305 -11.19 15.31 11.41
CA GLU A 305 -12.54 15.67 11.86
C GLU A 305 -13.50 14.46 11.89
N GLU A 306 -13.28 13.42 11.04
CA GLU A 306 -14.02 12.16 11.15
C GLU A 306 -13.71 11.48 12.48
N LEU A 307 -12.42 11.43 12.88
CA LEU A 307 -12.01 10.89 14.17
C LEU A 307 -12.68 11.65 15.32
N ASN A 308 -12.56 12.97 15.34
CA ASN A 308 -13.15 13.80 16.40
C ASN A 308 -14.67 13.55 16.57
N LYS A 309 -15.39 13.38 15.45
CA LYS A 309 -16.82 13.06 15.46
C LYS A 309 -17.11 11.66 15.99
N MET A 310 -16.33 10.66 15.58
CA MET A 310 -16.49 9.29 16.07
C MET A 310 -16.17 9.18 17.57
N GLU A 311 -15.11 9.84 18.03
CA GLU A 311 -14.77 9.88 19.47
C GLU A 311 -15.87 10.57 20.29
N SER A 312 -16.49 11.63 19.76
CA SER A 312 -17.54 12.37 20.47
C SER A 312 -18.83 11.56 20.72
N VAL A 313 -19.05 10.48 20.00
CA VAL A 313 -20.23 9.59 20.18
C VAL A 313 -19.87 8.24 20.76
N LEU A 314 -18.56 7.94 20.91
CA LEU A 314 -18.12 6.68 21.51
C LEU A 314 -18.57 6.63 22.99
N PRO A 315 -19.11 5.48 23.48
CA PRO A 315 -19.41 5.33 24.90
C PRO A 315 -18.16 5.57 25.77
N LEU A 316 -18.31 6.30 26.88
CA LEU A 316 -17.22 6.74 27.74
C LEU A 316 -16.40 5.57 28.35
N ASP A 317 -17.03 4.45 28.55
CA ASP A 317 -16.45 3.21 29.07
C ASP A 317 -15.84 2.32 28.00
N ARG A 318 -15.99 2.67 26.70
CA ARG A 318 -15.44 1.89 25.58
C ARG A 318 -13.96 2.18 25.40
N PRO A 319 -13.05 1.23 25.71
CA PRO A 319 -11.61 1.44 25.55
C PRO A 319 -11.27 1.65 24.07
N HIS A 320 -10.39 2.63 23.79
CA HIS A 320 -9.98 2.89 22.43
C HIS A 320 -8.53 3.33 22.29
N ASP A 321 -7.97 3.12 21.10
CA ASP A 321 -6.64 3.51 20.67
C ASP A 321 -6.71 4.30 19.36
N ILE A 322 -5.68 5.12 19.13
CA ILE A 322 -5.57 5.95 17.92
C ILE A 322 -4.23 5.70 17.25
N ILE A 323 -4.30 5.43 15.95
CA ILE A 323 -3.13 5.28 15.07
C ILE A 323 -3.23 6.27 13.93
N ASN A 324 -2.45 7.34 14.00
CA ASN A 324 -2.37 8.38 12.99
C ASN A 324 -0.92 8.87 12.85
N GLY A 325 -0.71 9.98 12.14
CA GLY A 325 0.63 10.56 11.93
C GLY A 325 1.32 11.08 13.20
N ARG A 326 0.59 11.22 14.32
CA ARG A 326 1.09 11.77 15.60
C ARG A 326 1.04 10.75 16.74
N MET A 327 0.04 9.89 16.76
CA MET A 327 -0.23 8.94 17.83
C MET A 327 -0.13 7.51 17.31
N LYS A 328 0.44 6.63 18.11
CA LYS A 328 0.50 5.19 17.84
C LYS A 328 0.37 4.46 19.18
N THR A 329 -0.87 4.29 19.62
CA THR A 329 -1.21 3.55 20.84
C THR A 329 -1.90 2.24 20.48
N LEU A 330 -1.66 1.20 21.23
CA LEU A 330 -2.29 -0.11 21.13
C LEU A 330 -2.55 -0.73 22.51
N ASP A 331 -2.50 0.06 23.58
CA ASP A 331 -2.65 -0.43 24.93
C ASP A 331 -4.07 -0.95 25.19
N ALA A 332 -5.10 -0.21 24.74
CA ALA A 332 -6.48 -0.67 24.82
C ALA A 332 -6.69 -1.92 23.98
N TYR A 333 -6.15 -1.95 22.77
CA TYR A 333 -6.24 -3.12 21.86
C TYR A 333 -5.61 -4.38 22.45
N GLU A 334 -4.47 -4.26 23.09
CA GLU A 334 -3.78 -5.42 23.69
C GLU A 334 -4.51 -5.95 24.92
N ASN A 335 -5.06 -5.06 25.77
CA ASN A 335 -5.57 -5.40 27.10
C ASN A 335 -7.10 -5.62 27.14
N HIS A 336 -7.87 -5.10 26.18
CA HIS A 336 -9.35 -5.18 26.20
C HIS A 336 -9.88 -5.92 24.97
N SER A 337 -10.83 -6.84 25.19
CA SER A 337 -11.43 -7.63 24.12
C SER A 337 -12.44 -6.87 23.27
N ASP A 338 -12.92 -5.75 23.75
CA ASP A 338 -13.92 -4.87 23.15
C ASP A 338 -13.35 -3.54 22.65
N ALA A 339 -12.03 -3.37 22.63
CA ALA A 339 -11.36 -2.16 22.23
C ALA A 339 -11.70 -1.72 20.80
N VAL A 340 -11.83 -0.41 20.59
CA VAL A 340 -11.95 0.22 19.27
C VAL A 340 -10.60 0.84 18.89
N VAL A 341 -10.08 0.52 17.71
CA VAL A 341 -8.83 1.13 17.23
C VAL A 341 -9.12 1.99 16.00
N PHE A 342 -8.94 3.29 16.14
CA PHE A 342 -9.07 4.23 15.04
C PHE A 342 -7.76 4.31 14.25
N VAL A 343 -7.82 3.99 12.97
CA VAL A 343 -6.63 3.92 12.11
C VAL A 343 -6.78 4.85 10.92
N GLN A 344 -5.95 5.89 10.86
CA GLN A 344 -5.84 6.70 9.66
C GLN A 344 -5.13 5.88 8.56
N TYR A 345 -5.69 5.81 7.36
CA TYR A 345 -5.18 4.93 6.29
C TYR A 345 -3.68 5.07 6.04
N GLN A 346 -3.15 6.28 6.01
CA GLN A 346 -1.73 6.52 5.74
C GLN A 346 -0.83 6.01 6.88
N ALA A 347 -1.29 6.10 8.12
CA ALA A 347 -0.58 5.56 9.28
C ALA A 347 -0.73 4.04 9.39
N GLY A 348 -1.87 3.49 8.97
CA GLY A 348 -2.12 2.05 8.91
C GLY A 348 -1.21 1.29 7.93
N ALA A 349 -0.53 1.98 7.02
CA ALA A 349 0.51 1.39 6.16
C ALA A 349 1.76 0.91 6.94
N MET A 350 1.86 1.21 8.25
CA MET A 350 3.02 0.92 9.10
C MET A 350 3.20 -0.57 9.51
N GLY A 351 2.58 -1.52 8.82
CA GLY A 351 2.83 -2.95 9.08
C GLY A 351 2.24 -3.48 10.39
N LEU A 352 1.16 -2.88 10.88
CA LEU A 352 0.49 -3.26 12.11
C LEU A 352 -0.07 -4.68 12.08
N ASN A 353 0.05 -5.40 13.18
CA ASN A 353 -0.55 -6.70 13.39
C ASN A 353 -1.83 -6.52 14.22
N LEU A 354 -2.99 -6.61 13.57
CA LEU A 354 -4.27 -6.41 14.22
C LEU A 354 -5.18 -7.67 14.15
N GLN A 355 -4.58 -8.85 14.07
CA GLN A 355 -5.29 -10.13 13.92
C GLN A 355 -6.01 -10.63 15.20
N LYS A 356 -5.85 -9.96 16.35
CA LYS A 356 -6.71 -10.20 17.51
C LYS A 356 -8.15 -9.74 17.24
N ALA A 357 -8.32 -8.73 16.35
CA ALA A 357 -9.61 -8.34 15.82
C ALA A 357 -9.98 -9.16 14.58
N ASN A 358 -11.27 -9.33 14.35
CA ASN A 358 -11.79 -9.93 13.13
C ASN A 358 -12.85 -9.05 12.44
N LYS A 359 -12.99 -7.79 12.88
CA LYS A 359 -13.95 -6.83 12.35
C LYS A 359 -13.28 -5.52 11.98
N ILE A 360 -13.52 -5.05 10.77
CA ILE A 360 -13.10 -3.73 10.28
C ILE A 360 -14.34 -2.91 9.92
N VAL A 361 -14.36 -1.65 10.33
CA VAL A 361 -15.31 -0.65 9.89
C VAL A 361 -14.59 0.36 9.01
N TYR A 362 -15.03 0.51 7.80
CA TYR A 362 -14.60 1.57 6.88
C TYR A 362 -15.56 2.73 7.02
N PHE A 363 -15.20 3.69 7.85
CA PHE A 363 -16.00 4.89 8.05
C PHE A 363 -16.05 5.75 6.79
N SER A 364 -14.94 5.88 6.10
CA SER A 364 -14.86 6.48 4.77
C SER A 364 -13.88 5.70 3.88
N PRO A 365 -14.06 5.65 2.54
CA PRO A 365 -13.17 4.89 1.66
C PRO A 365 -11.82 5.59 1.45
N PRO A 366 -10.71 4.86 1.31
CA PRO A 366 -9.44 5.41 0.83
C PRO A 366 -9.54 5.72 -0.66
N GLU A 367 -8.68 6.62 -1.18
CA GLU A 367 -8.61 6.87 -2.62
C GLU A 367 -7.68 5.92 -3.38
N ARG A 368 -6.79 5.24 -2.66
CA ARG A 368 -5.75 4.36 -3.24
C ARG A 368 -6.08 2.91 -3.00
N CYS A 369 -6.13 2.13 -4.09
CA CYS A 369 -6.38 0.69 -4.04
C CYS A 369 -5.38 -0.04 -3.14
N GLU A 370 -4.12 0.38 -3.13
CA GLU A 370 -3.08 -0.14 -2.26
C GLU A 370 -3.47 -0.04 -0.77
N LEU A 371 -3.92 1.13 -0.31
CA LEU A 371 -4.36 1.33 1.08
C LEU A 371 -5.59 0.47 1.42
N TRP A 372 -6.50 0.31 0.44
CA TRP A 372 -7.65 -0.56 0.56
C TRP A 372 -7.26 -2.01 0.79
N MET A 373 -6.41 -2.57 -0.08
CA MET A 373 -5.91 -3.94 0.05
C MET A 373 -5.09 -4.13 1.34
N GLN A 374 -4.24 -3.15 1.67
CA GLN A 374 -3.44 -3.18 2.89
C GLN A 374 -4.29 -3.20 4.15
N SER A 375 -5.38 -2.44 4.20
CA SER A 375 -6.26 -2.39 5.36
C SER A 375 -6.94 -3.72 5.65
N GLN A 376 -7.39 -4.44 4.61
CA GLN A 376 -8.02 -5.76 4.75
C GLN A 376 -7.08 -6.80 5.37
N LYS A 377 -5.80 -6.79 4.93
CA LYS A 377 -4.77 -7.73 5.41
C LYS A 377 -4.24 -7.41 6.82
N ARG A 378 -4.80 -6.40 7.53
CA ARG A 378 -4.47 -6.16 8.95
C ARG A 378 -5.07 -7.20 9.88
N ILE A 379 -6.24 -7.72 9.54
CA ILE A 379 -6.93 -8.77 10.30
C ILE A 379 -6.92 -10.12 9.58
N HIS A 380 -6.98 -10.14 8.25
CA HIS A 380 -6.98 -11.37 7.43
C HIS A 380 -5.55 -11.77 7.07
N ARG A 381 -4.92 -12.48 7.97
CA ARG A 381 -3.51 -12.89 7.87
C ARG A 381 -3.24 -14.15 8.72
N ILE A 382 -2.05 -14.72 8.60
CA ILE A 382 -1.61 -15.89 9.36
C ILE A 382 -1.86 -15.67 10.86
N GLY A 383 -2.54 -16.64 11.49
CA GLY A 383 -2.92 -16.59 12.90
C GLY A 383 -4.34 -16.11 13.16
N GLN A 384 -5.06 -15.60 12.15
CA GLN A 384 -6.50 -15.35 12.26
C GLN A 384 -7.27 -16.69 12.20
N LYS A 385 -8.17 -16.90 13.17
CA LYS A 385 -8.99 -18.12 13.30
C LYS A 385 -10.49 -17.87 13.15
N LYS A 386 -10.90 -16.60 13.21
CA LYS A 386 -12.31 -16.20 13.12
C LYS A 386 -12.64 -15.66 11.73
N PRO A 387 -13.86 -15.87 11.19
CA PRO A 387 -14.31 -15.17 9.98
C PRO A 387 -14.12 -13.67 10.11
N CYS A 388 -13.64 -13.04 9.04
CA CYS A 388 -13.36 -11.60 9.01
C CYS A 388 -14.55 -10.84 8.43
N TYR A 389 -14.95 -9.78 9.09
CA TYR A 389 -16.08 -8.93 8.68
C TYR A 389 -15.60 -7.52 8.36
N TYR A 390 -16.03 -7.00 7.21
CA TYR A 390 -15.65 -5.69 6.69
C TYR A 390 -16.91 -4.87 6.45
N TYR A 391 -17.21 -3.94 7.33
CA TYR A 391 -18.37 -3.07 7.25
C TYR A 391 -18.02 -1.79 6.49
N LYS A 392 -18.66 -1.56 5.35
CA LYS A 392 -18.51 -0.32 4.56
C LYS A 392 -19.67 0.60 4.88
N LEU A 393 -19.42 1.74 5.55
CA LEU A 393 -20.42 2.80 5.77
C LEU A 393 -20.44 3.71 4.54
N ILE A 394 -21.54 3.72 3.79
CA ILE A 394 -21.62 4.37 2.48
C ILE A 394 -22.80 5.33 2.43
N CYS A 395 -22.56 6.61 2.16
CA CYS A 395 -23.63 7.53 1.82
C CYS A 395 -24.20 7.20 0.43
N LYS A 396 -25.53 6.98 0.35
CA LYS A 396 -26.22 6.65 -0.92
C LYS A 396 -26.05 7.75 -1.96
N ASN A 397 -25.90 7.37 -3.23
CA ASN A 397 -25.79 8.30 -4.37
C ASN A 397 -24.66 9.33 -4.18
N SER A 398 -23.52 8.90 -3.64
CA SER A 398 -22.41 9.78 -3.30
C SER A 398 -21.13 9.45 -4.05
N VAL A 399 -20.14 10.32 -3.88
CA VAL A 399 -18.78 10.09 -4.35
C VAL A 399 -18.17 8.81 -3.74
N GLU A 400 -18.61 8.38 -2.56
CA GLU A 400 -18.09 7.17 -1.90
C GLU A 400 -18.44 5.89 -2.68
N GLU A 401 -19.66 5.76 -3.21
CA GLU A 401 -20.02 4.63 -4.07
C GLU A 401 -19.12 4.55 -5.32
N GLN A 402 -18.78 5.71 -5.91
CA GLN A 402 -17.89 5.76 -7.05
C GLN A 402 -16.46 5.34 -6.69
N ILE A 403 -16.00 5.74 -5.49
CA ILE A 403 -14.69 5.36 -4.98
C ILE A 403 -14.64 3.85 -4.74
N TYR A 404 -15.61 3.27 -4.04
CA TYR A 404 -15.65 1.82 -3.79
C TYR A 404 -15.66 1.01 -5.08
N ARG A 405 -16.49 1.36 -6.06
CA ARG A 405 -16.48 0.70 -7.39
C ARG A 405 -15.12 0.80 -8.10
N ALA A 406 -14.38 1.90 -7.90
CA ALA A 406 -13.05 2.05 -8.46
C ALA A 406 -12.00 1.21 -7.73
N LEU A 407 -12.12 1.09 -6.41
CA LEU A 407 -11.26 0.26 -5.56
C LEU A 407 -11.44 -1.23 -5.88
N GLU A 408 -12.68 -1.68 -5.98
CA GLU A 408 -13.03 -3.07 -6.32
C GLU A 408 -12.44 -3.49 -7.67
N ARG A 409 -12.61 -2.66 -8.70
CA ARG A 409 -11.97 -2.90 -10.01
C ARG A 409 -10.44 -2.95 -9.92
N GLY A 410 -9.84 -2.12 -9.08
CA GLY A 410 -8.39 -2.13 -8.86
C GLY A 410 -7.92 -3.43 -8.20
N VAL A 411 -8.70 -4.00 -7.29
CA VAL A 411 -8.45 -5.31 -6.68
C VAL A 411 -8.54 -6.41 -7.74
N ASP A 412 -9.58 -6.43 -8.57
CA ASP A 412 -9.77 -7.43 -9.64
C ASP A 412 -8.57 -7.49 -10.57
N PHE A 413 -8.03 -6.34 -11.01
CA PHE A 413 -6.84 -6.31 -11.87
C PHE A 413 -5.58 -6.80 -11.16
N THR A 414 -5.44 -6.49 -9.88
CA THR A 414 -4.31 -6.99 -9.08
C THR A 414 -4.42 -8.51 -8.93
N ASP A 415 -5.58 -9.01 -8.59
CA ASP A 415 -5.84 -10.44 -8.44
C ASP A 415 -5.62 -11.21 -9.72
N GLU A 416 -6.03 -10.66 -10.86
CA GLU A 416 -5.79 -11.28 -12.14
C GLU A 416 -4.29 -11.42 -12.45
N LEU A 417 -3.46 -10.43 -12.09
CA LEU A 417 -2.02 -10.51 -12.28
C LEU A 417 -1.39 -11.68 -11.50
N PHE A 418 -1.95 -12.03 -10.34
CA PHE A 418 -1.44 -13.13 -9.51
C PHE A 418 -1.93 -14.51 -9.97
N ARG A 419 -3.05 -14.63 -10.68
CA ARG A 419 -3.56 -15.92 -11.14
C ARG A 419 -2.50 -16.63 -12.00
N LYS A 420 -2.26 -17.92 -11.69
CA LYS A 420 -1.47 -18.80 -12.55
C LYS A 420 -2.23 -18.95 -13.87
N GLY A 421 -1.54 -18.73 -14.99
CA GLY A 421 -2.12 -19.03 -16.30
C GLY A 421 -2.51 -20.51 -16.37
N ALA A 422 -3.66 -20.81 -16.99
CA ALA A 422 -4.15 -22.16 -17.21
C ALA A 422 -3.21 -22.92 -18.14
#